data_cd8394292c7562ad515a7bfe607d42cc
#
_entry.id   cd8394292c7562ad515a7bfe607d42cc
#
_cell.length_a   1.000
_cell.length_b   1.000
_cell.length_c   1.000
_cell.angle_alpha   90.00
_cell.angle_beta   90.00
_cell.angle_gamma   90.00
#
_symmetry.space_group_name_H-M   'P 1'
#
loop_
_entity.id
_entity.type
_entity.pdbx_description
1 polymer ?
#
loop_
_entity_poly.entity_id
_entity_poly.type
_entity_poly.pdbx_seq_one_letter_code
_entity_poly.pdbx_strand_id
1 'polypeptide(L)'
;VNDLTNGEGTDIAFVTADDPDLVTQGVKMSKRRGRIMLVALLTESPLHLAAYEILRKELEIVGNMSVTHENVQRAIALTTSGQLDARAVATHVLPIEEAQRGMELAMTKDDDAVKVILSFGSA
;
A
#
# COMPACT_ATOMS: atom_id res chain seq x y z
N VAL A 1 8.89 14.49 -5.14
CA VAL A 1 9.04 14.51 -3.66
C VAL A 1 9.86 15.71 -3.24
N ASN A 2 11.06 15.89 -3.77
CA ASN A 2 11.95 16.99 -3.35
C ASN A 2 11.29 18.37 -3.44
N ASP A 3 10.59 18.65 -4.53
CA ASP A 3 9.90 19.94 -4.73
C ASP A 3 8.77 20.17 -3.70
N LEU A 4 8.10 19.09 -3.27
CA LEU A 4 7.01 19.14 -2.28
C LEU A 4 7.48 19.19 -0.83
N THR A 5 8.77 18.88 -0.59
CA THR A 5 9.34 18.78 0.76
C THR A 5 10.49 19.76 0.97
N ASN A 6 10.63 20.76 0.10
CA ASN A 6 11.75 21.73 0.10
C ASN A 6 13.14 21.04 0.15
N GLY A 7 13.27 19.87 -0.48
CA GLY A 7 14.50 19.08 -0.53
C GLY A 7 14.76 18.18 0.69
N GLU A 8 13.94 18.23 1.73
CA GLU A 8 14.15 17.43 2.94
C GLU A 8 13.86 15.94 2.74
N GLY A 9 12.86 15.61 1.92
CA GLY A 9 12.35 14.25 1.75
C GLY A 9 11.18 13.91 2.65
N THR A 10 10.70 12.66 2.56
CA THR A 10 9.51 12.20 3.29
C THR A 10 9.83 11.72 4.70
N ASP A 11 8.89 11.93 5.64
CA ASP A 11 8.94 11.34 7.00
C ASP A 11 8.79 9.83 6.94
N ILE A 12 7.82 9.37 6.13
CA ILE A 12 7.49 7.96 5.97
C ILE A 12 7.29 7.65 4.49
N ALA A 13 7.88 6.56 4.02
CA ALA A 13 7.65 5.99 2.70
C ALA A 13 6.99 4.61 2.85
N PHE A 14 5.85 4.39 2.19
CA PHE A 14 5.17 3.10 2.16
C PHE A 14 5.48 2.38 0.86
N VAL A 15 6.03 1.18 0.94
CA VAL A 15 6.25 0.29 -0.20
C VAL A 15 5.09 -0.69 -0.26
N THR A 16 4.20 -0.51 -1.24
CA THR A 16 2.92 -1.22 -1.34
C THR A 16 2.80 -2.12 -2.57
N ALA A 17 3.79 -2.12 -3.45
CA ALA A 17 3.83 -3.00 -4.62
C ALA A 17 5.05 -3.93 -4.57
N ASP A 18 4.93 -5.11 -5.16
CA ASP A 18 5.97 -6.15 -5.22
C ASP A 18 7.01 -5.80 -6.29
N ASP A 19 7.81 -4.78 -5.99
CA ASP A 19 8.93 -4.32 -6.81
C ASP A 19 10.08 -3.90 -5.88
N PRO A 20 11.21 -4.63 -5.91
CA PRO A 20 12.37 -4.34 -5.07
C PRO A 20 12.96 -2.94 -5.25
N ASP A 21 12.82 -2.36 -6.44
CA ASP A 21 13.34 -1.01 -6.72
C ASP A 21 12.59 0.07 -5.93
N LEU A 22 11.34 -0.17 -5.54
CA LEU A 22 10.57 0.76 -4.72
C LEU A 22 11.16 0.93 -3.31
N VAL A 23 11.81 -0.10 -2.77
CA VAL A 23 12.55 0.02 -1.49
C VAL A 23 13.70 0.98 -1.64
N THR A 24 14.48 0.85 -2.73
CA THR A 24 15.57 1.76 -3.05
C THR A 24 15.09 3.19 -3.28
N GLN A 25 13.94 3.37 -3.94
CA GLN A 25 13.30 4.67 -4.09
C GLN A 25 12.88 5.24 -2.73
N GLY A 26 12.28 4.42 -1.85
CA GLY A 26 11.95 4.79 -0.48
C GLY A 26 13.16 5.31 0.29
N VAL A 27 14.30 4.61 0.21
CA VAL A 27 15.56 5.04 0.82
C VAL A 27 16.01 6.41 0.29
N LYS A 28 15.96 6.60 -1.03
CA LYS A 28 16.39 7.86 -1.67
C LYS A 28 15.52 9.04 -1.30
N MET A 29 14.18 8.85 -1.27
CA MET A 29 13.23 9.94 -1.04
C MET A 29 13.00 10.28 0.43
N SER A 30 13.40 9.41 1.36
CA SER A 30 13.23 9.64 2.80
C SER A 30 14.20 10.68 3.32
N LYS A 31 13.73 11.53 4.23
CA LYS A 31 14.57 12.46 4.98
C LYS A 31 15.43 11.73 6.02
N ARG A 32 16.35 12.46 6.66
CA ARG A 32 17.09 11.92 7.81
C ARG A 32 16.15 11.49 8.94
N ARG A 33 16.38 10.31 9.51
CA ARG A 33 15.52 9.65 10.51
C ARG A 33 14.11 9.33 10.01
N GLY A 34 13.94 9.28 8.69
CA GLY A 34 12.71 8.83 8.06
C GLY A 34 12.52 7.32 8.21
N ARG A 35 11.31 6.89 7.93
CA ARG A 35 10.91 5.48 8.06
C ARG A 35 10.40 4.92 6.74
N ILE A 36 10.81 3.70 6.42
CA ILE A 36 10.33 2.96 5.25
C ILE A 36 9.50 1.79 5.76
N MET A 37 8.21 1.77 5.38
CA MET A 37 7.27 0.73 5.74
C MET A 37 7.13 -0.26 4.60
N LEU A 38 7.59 -1.50 4.80
CA LEU A 38 7.42 -2.58 3.83
C LEU A 38 6.07 -3.25 4.07
N VAL A 39 5.10 -2.96 3.19
CA VAL A 39 3.73 -3.48 3.27
C VAL A 39 3.46 -4.51 2.18
N ALA A 40 4.15 -4.40 1.03
CA ALA A 40 4.07 -5.39 -0.03
C ALA A 40 4.74 -6.70 0.34
N LEU A 41 4.24 -7.79 -0.24
CA LEU A 41 4.91 -9.09 -0.22
C LEU A 41 6.05 -9.06 -1.23
N LEU A 42 7.24 -8.67 -0.79
CA LEU A 42 8.44 -8.67 -1.61
C LEU A 42 8.97 -10.11 -1.72
N THR A 43 8.44 -10.84 -2.69
CA THR A 43 8.75 -12.27 -2.89
C THR A 43 10.03 -12.48 -3.70
N GLU A 44 10.38 -11.50 -4.52
CA GLU A 44 11.61 -11.51 -5.31
C GLU A 44 12.78 -11.04 -4.44
N SER A 45 13.70 -11.94 -4.15
CA SER A 45 14.94 -11.66 -3.41
C SER A 45 16.15 -11.87 -4.29
N PRO A 46 17.27 -11.14 -4.04
CA PRO A 46 17.59 -10.27 -2.90
C PRO A 46 17.23 -8.79 -3.15
N LEU A 47 17.02 -8.05 -2.07
CA LEU A 47 16.93 -6.58 -2.12
C LEU A 47 18.35 -5.98 -2.21
N HIS A 48 18.57 -5.14 -3.20
CA HIS A 48 19.79 -4.35 -3.30
C HIS A 48 19.59 -3.00 -2.59
N LEU A 49 20.02 -2.93 -1.33
CA LEU A 49 19.85 -1.72 -0.54
C LEU A 49 21.09 -0.82 -0.62
N ALA A 50 20.87 0.47 -0.75
CA ALA A 50 21.90 1.47 -0.61
C ALA A 50 22.30 1.65 0.86
N ALA A 51 23.07 0.71 1.42
CA ALA A 51 23.39 0.64 2.83
C ALA A 51 23.99 1.94 3.36
N TYR A 52 24.84 2.60 2.59
CA TYR A 52 25.44 3.88 2.96
C TYR A 52 24.38 4.98 3.18
N GLU A 53 23.37 5.05 2.33
CA GLU A 53 22.27 6.03 2.47
C GLU A 53 21.44 5.75 3.73
N ILE A 54 21.20 4.48 4.04
CA ILE A 54 20.49 4.08 5.25
C ILE A 54 21.25 4.54 6.48
N LEU A 55 22.56 4.28 6.53
CA LEU A 55 23.43 4.70 7.63
C LEU A 55 23.52 6.23 7.75
N ARG A 56 23.80 6.91 6.64
CA ARG A 56 23.97 8.37 6.61
C ARG A 56 22.71 9.12 7.05
N LYS A 57 21.57 8.62 6.66
CA LYS A 57 20.27 9.22 7.00
C LYS A 57 19.69 8.67 8.30
N GLU A 58 20.30 7.68 8.94
CA GLU A 58 19.76 7.03 10.17
C GLU A 58 18.32 6.52 9.94
N LEU A 59 18.08 5.83 8.80
CA LEU A 59 16.74 5.38 8.42
C LEU A 59 16.29 4.16 9.21
N GLU A 60 14.99 4.09 9.48
CA GLU A 60 14.32 2.88 9.97
C GLU A 60 13.65 2.14 8.81
N ILE A 61 13.88 0.83 8.71
CA ILE A 61 13.14 -0.04 7.76
C ILE A 61 12.31 -1.00 8.60
N VAL A 62 11.00 -0.95 8.42
CA VAL A 62 10.03 -1.69 9.24
C VAL A 62 9.20 -2.59 8.33
N GLY A 63 9.27 -3.91 8.57
CA GLY A 63 8.40 -4.87 7.93
C GLY A 63 7.01 -4.89 8.59
N ASN A 64 5.98 -5.10 7.77
CA ASN A 64 4.63 -5.33 8.24
C ASN A 64 4.06 -6.56 7.53
N MET A 65 3.62 -7.55 8.29
CA MET A 65 3.06 -8.79 7.75
C MET A 65 1.70 -9.03 8.37
N SER A 66 0.70 -9.16 7.49
CA SER A 66 -0.67 -9.45 7.91
C SER A 66 -1.30 -8.34 8.78
N VAL A 67 -2.45 -8.63 9.36
CA VAL A 67 -3.21 -7.72 10.23
C VAL A 67 -3.48 -8.37 11.57
N THR A 68 -3.42 -7.58 12.64
CA THR A 68 -3.84 -8.02 13.97
C THR A 68 -5.34 -7.79 14.16
N HIS A 69 -5.94 -8.50 15.11
CA HIS A 69 -7.34 -8.27 15.48
C HIS A 69 -7.61 -6.79 15.83
N GLU A 70 -6.69 -6.17 16.58
CA GLU A 70 -6.79 -4.75 16.95
C GLU A 70 -6.80 -3.83 15.72
N ASN A 71 -5.94 -4.11 14.73
CA ASN A 71 -5.90 -3.32 13.49
C ASN A 71 -7.20 -3.44 12.69
N VAL A 72 -7.80 -4.63 12.66
CA VAL A 72 -9.12 -4.83 12.03
C VAL A 72 -10.20 -4.02 12.74
N GLN A 73 -10.28 -4.09 14.07
CA GLN A 73 -11.25 -3.32 14.86
C GLN A 73 -11.07 -1.81 14.64
N ARG A 74 -9.83 -1.34 14.60
CA ARG A 74 -9.53 0.07 14.33
C ARG A 74 -9.96 0.49 12.92
N ALA A 75 -9.71 -0.34 11.90
CA ALA A 75 -10.14 -0.08 10.53
C ALA A 75 -11.67 0.00 10.43
N ILE A 76 -12.41 -0.90 11.10
CA ILE A 76 -13.87 -0.87 11.18
C ILE A 76 -14.33 0.46 11.83
N ALA A 77 -13.75 0.83 12.96
CA ALA A 77 -14.10 2.07 13.66
C ALA A 77 -13.86 3.31 12.79
N LEU A 78 -12.73 3.39 12.07
CA LEU A 78 -12.42 4.50 11.16
C LEU A 78 -13.41 4.57 9.99
N THR A 79 -13.81 3.42 9.44
CA THR A 79 -14.78 3.35 8.35
C THR A 79 -16.19 3.73 8.82
N THR A 80 -16.63 3.22 9.97
CA THR A 80 -17.98 3.51 10.50
C THR A 80 -18.12 4.96 11.00
N SER A 81 -17.04 5.56 11.47
CA SER A 81 -17.04 6.98 11.85
C SER A 81 -16.94 7.96 10.66
N GLY A 82 -16.77 7.44 9.44
CA GLY A 82 -16.59 8.26 8.24
C GLY A 82 -15.21 8.93 8.12
N GLN A 83 -14.26 8.61 8.99
CA GLN A 83 -12.88 9.10 8.88
C GLN A 83 -12.10 8.41 7.75
N LEU A 84 -12.51 7.21 7.37
CA LEU A 84 -12.00 6.47 6.23
C LEU A 84 -13.14 6.18 5.26
N ASP A 85 -13.04 6.70 4.04
CA ASP A 85 -13.97 6.39 2.97
C ASP A 85 -13.52 5.12 2.22
N ALA A 86 -13.98 3.96 2.69
CA ALA A 86 -13.71 2.69 2.05
C ALA A 86 -14.38 2.54 0.67
N ARG A 87 -15.43 3.34 0.39
CA ARG A 87 -16.14 3.31 -0.91
C ARG A 87 -15.31 3.94 -2.01
N ALA A 88 -14.43 4.88 -1.68
CA ALA A 88 -13.55 5.51 -2.67
C ALA A 88 -12.64 4.51 -3.40
N VAL A 89 -12.33 3.37 -2.78
CA VAL A 89 -11.49 2.32 -3.40
C VAL A 89 -12.31 1.14 -3.95
N ALA A 90 -13.59 1.00 -3.56
CA ALA A 90 -14.50 -0.03 -4.05
C ALA A 90 -15.12 0.40 -5.39
N THR A 91 -14.32 0.34 -6.46
CA THR A 91 -14.72 0.87 -7.77
C THR A 91 -15.79 0.04 -8.47
N HIS A 92 -15.81 -1.28 -8.21
CA HIS A 92 -16.73 -2.21 -8.85
C HIS A 92 -17.43 -3.09 -7.80
N VAL A 93 -18.75 -3.17 -7.88
CA VAL A 93 -19.55 -4.11 -7.10
C VAL A 93 -20.37 -4.94 -8.08
N LEU A 94 -20.06 -6.22 -8.16
CA LEU A 94 -20.69 -7.15 -9.09
C LEU A 94 -21.43 -8.24 -8.32
N PRO A 95 -22.54 -8.77 -8.86
CA PRO A 95 -23.17 -9.94 -8.28
C PRO A 95 -22.24 -11.15 -8.38
N ILE A 96 -22.41 -12.11 -7.47
CA ILE A 96 -21.53 -13.30 -7.41
C ILE A 96 -21.55 -14.10 -8.73
N GLU A 97 -22.65 -14.06 -9.46
CA GLU A 97 -22.81 -14.72 -10.75
C GLU A 97 -21.85 -14.17 -11.81
N GLU A 98 -21.36 -12.93 -11.63
CA GLU A 98 -20.36 -12.31 -12.48
C GLU A 98 -18.91 -12.44 -11.92
N ALA A 99 -18.67 -13.41 -11.03
CA ALA A 99 -17.36 -13.56 -10.37
C ALA A 99 -16.20 -13.67 -11.35
N GLN A 100 -16.39 -14.38 -12.47
CA GLN A 100 -15.35 -14.50 -13.49
C GLN A 100 -14.97 -13.13 -14.09
N ARG A 101 -15.98 -12.33 -14.46
CA ARG A 101 -15.77 -10.95 -14.94
C ARG A 101 -15.07 -10.09 -13.87
N GLY A 102 -15.48 -10.25 -12.62
CA GLY A 102 -14.84 -9.55 -11.51
C GLY A 102 -13.35 -9.89 -11.34
N MET A 103 -13.00 -11.16 -11.52
CA MET A 103 -11.60 -11.61 -11.52
C MET A 103 -10.81 -11.04 -12.70
N GLU A 104 -11.38 -11.05 -13.89
CA GLU A 104 -10.77 -10.47 -15.10
C GLU A 104 -10.48 -8.97 -14.89
N LEU A 105 -11.46 -8.19 -14.43
CA LEU A 105 -11.29 -6.77 -14.11
C LEU A 105 -10.19 -6.53 -13.06
N ALA A 106 -10.15 -7.35 -12.02
CA ALA A 106 -9.12 -7.22 -10.98
C ALA A 106 -7.70 -7.53 -11.51
N MET A 107 -7.57 -8.41 -12.49
CA MET A 107 -6.29 -8.80 -13.10
C MET A 107 -5.84 -7.79 -14.15
N THR A 108 -6.73 -7.38 -15.05
CA THR A 108 -6.39 -6.46 -16.16
C THR A 108 -6.37 -5.01 -15.72
N LYS A 109 -7.08 -4.70 -14.63
CA LYS A 109 -7.34 -3.32 -14.17
C LYS A 109 -8.03 -2.44 -15.22
N ASP A 110 -8.76 -3.06 -16.13
CA ASP A 110 -9.59 -2.34 -17.07
C ASP A 110 -10.67 -1.54 -16.33
N ASP A 111 -11.23 -0.54 -16.97
CA ASP A 111 -12.29 0.33 -16.42
C ASP A 111 -11.90 0.97 -15.08
N ASP A 112 -10.59 1.32 -14.92
CA ASP A 112 -10.04 1.89 -13.69
C ASP A 112 -10.30 1.06 -12.43
N ALA A 113 -10.35 -0.27 -12.57
CA ALA A 113 -10.63 -1.18 -11.47
C ALA A 113 -9.52 -1.15 -10.40
N VAL A 114 -9.84 -0.59 -9.23
CA VAL A 114 -8.97 -0.59 -8.04
C VAL A 114 -9.31 -1.76 -7.14
N LYS A 115 -10.59 -1.88 -6.76
CA LYS A 115 -11.10 -3.00 -5.97
C LYS A 115 -12.44 -3.45 -6.50
N VAL A 116 -12.53 -4.73 -6.80
CA VAL A 116 -13.76 -5.40 -7.22
C VAL A 116 -14.33 -6.16 -6.02
N ILE A 117 -15.60 -5.91 -5.72
CA ILE A 117 -16.35 -6.57 -4.65
C ILE A 117 -17.41 -7.46 -5.29
N LEU A 118 -17.52 -8.70 -4.82
CA LEU A 118 -18.62 -9.61 -5.20
C LEU A 118 -19.67 -9.58 -4.10
N SER A 119 -20.92 -9.30 -4.49
CA SER A 119 -22.06 -9.26 -3.58
C SER A 119 -22.86 -10.56 -3.65
N PHE A 120 -23.30 -11.02 -2.49
CA PHE A 120 -24.20 -12.18 -2.34
C PHE A 120 -25.59 -11.67 -1.98
N GLY A 121 -26.55 -11.77 -2.92
CA GLY A 121 -27.93 -11.32 -2.75
C GLY A 121 -28.14 -9.89 -3.25
N SER A 122 -29.42 -9.54 -3.45
CA SER A 122 -29.82 -8.18 -3.86
C SER A 122 -29.45 -7.16 -2.78
N ALA A 123 -28.76 -6.14 -3.21
CA ALA A 123 -28.54 -4.95 -2.39
C ALA A 123 -29.84 -4.28 -2.01
#